data_0da30ab3a3e80defa0d8044d41c6b342
#
_entry.id   0da30ab3a3e80defa0d8044d41c6b342
#
_cell.length_a   1.000
_cell.length_b   1.000
_cell.length_c   1.000
_cell.angle_alpha   90.00
_cell.angle_beta   90.00
_cell.angle_gamma   90.00
#
_symmetry.space_group_name_H-M   'P 1'
#
loop_
_entity.id
_entity.type
_entity.pdbx_description
1 polymer ?
#
loop_
_entity_poly.entity_id
_entity_poly.type
_entity_poly.pdbx_seq_one_letter_code
_entity_poly.pdbx_strand_id
1 'polypeptide(L)'
;YTFLRQADARELGGLFRQLDAARAANNDVQERAIINQIDNFQTHVVPIIADIDAGFGNEEATYLLAKKMIEAGACAIQIENQVSDEKQCGHQDGKVTVPHADFLAKIRAVRYAFIELGVENGIIVARTDSLGAGLTKQIAVTNEPGDLGDQYNSFLDGDVVQTADDLANGDVVVKANGQLLRPKRLASGLFRFKPNTGEDRVVLDCITSLQNGADLLWIETEKPHVGQIAGMVNRIREVVPNAKLVYNNSPSFNWTLNFRQQVFDSWAEEGRDVSTYARDELMSADYDETDLAIEADRRIQSFQADAAREAGIFHHLITLPTYHTAALSTDNLAKEYFGEAGMLGYVAGVQRKEIRQGIACVKPVSYTHLT
;
A
#
# COMPACT_ATOMS: atom_id res chain seq x y z
N TYR A 1 0.52 -4.02 -20.07
CA TYR A 1 1.62 -4.97 -20.23
C TYR A 1 1.88 -5.31 -21.70
N THR A 2 0.88 -5.85 -22.42
CA THR A 2 1.01 -6.24 -23.83
C THR A 2 1.47 -5.08 -24.73
N PHE A 3 0.91 -3.90 -24.58
CA PHE A 3 1.31 -2.72 -25.37
C PHE A 3 2.77 -2.31 -25.10
N LEU A 4 3.20 -2.35 -23.86
CA LEU A 4 4.58 -2.03 -23.49
C LEU A 4 5.57 -3.02 -24.08
N ARG A 5 5.27 -4.33 -24.01
CA ARG A 5 6.10 -5.36 -24.66
C ARG A 5 6.12 -5.23 -26.18
N GLN A 6 5.01 -4.83 -26.80
CA GLN A 6 4.98 -4.57 -28.24
C GLN A 6 5.79 -3.31 -28.61
N ALA A 7 5.85 -2.30 -27.73
CA ALA A 7 6.71 -1.14 -27.94
C ALA A 7 8.19 -1.56 -27.89
N ASP A 8 8.58 -2.30 -26.85
CA ASP A 8 9.94 -2.84 -26.73
C ASP A 8 10.33 -3.67 -27.96
N ALA A 9 9.46 -4.58 -28.38
CA ALA A 9 9.73 -5.43 -29.54
C ALA A 9 9.89 -4.63 -30.85
N ARG A 10 9.14 -3.54 -31.02
CA ARG A 10 9.27 -2.64 -32.19
C ARG A 10 10.58 -1.87 -32.16
N GLU A 11 10.96 -1.30 -31.01
CA GLU A 11 12.22 -0.55 -30.89
C GLU A 11 13.43 -1.46 -31.04
N LEU A 12 13.48 -2.56 -30.28
CA LEU A 12 14.57 -3.53 -30.41
C LEU A 12 14.66 -4.10 -31.83
N GLY A 13 13.54 -4.47 -32.43
CA GLY A 13 13.50 -4.91 -33.82
C GLY A 13 13.99 -3.84 -34.82
N GLY A 14 13.77 -2.55 -34.51
CA GLY A 14 14.35 -1.42 -35.25
C GLY A 14 15.87 -1.38 -35.14
N LEU A 15 16.38 -1.49 -33.91
CA LEU A 15 17.84 -1.51 -33.64
C LEU A 15 18.53 -2.72 -34.29
N PHE A 16 17.96 -3.91 -34.21
CA PHE A 16 18.52 -5.08 -34.89
C PHE A 16 18.57 -4.94 -36.40
N ARG A 17 17.53 -4.38 -37.04
CA ARG A 17 17.58 -4.09 -38.49
C ARG A 17 18.66 -3.04 -38.87
N GLN A 18 18.86 -2.03 -38.03
CA GLN A 18 19.94 -1.06 -38.20
C GLN A 18 21.31 -1.70 -38.02
N LEU A 19 21.46 -2.63 -37.07
CA LEU A 19 22.67 -3.37 -36.87
C LEU A 19 23.03 -4.23 -38.07
N ASP A 20 22.06 -4.95 -38.61
CA ASP A 20 22.25 -5.74 -39.84
C ASP A 20 22.67 -4.87 -41.03
N ALA A 21 22.07 -3.69 -41.20
CA ALA A 21 22.45 -2.75 -42.23
C ALA A 21 23.87 -2.19 -42.05
N ALA A 22 24.27 -1.87 -40.80
CA ALA A 22 25.61 -1.39 -40.48
C ALA A 22 26.67 -2.47 -40.77
N ARG A 23 26.39 -3.73 -40.42
CA ARG A 23 27.25 -4.89 -40.75
C ARG A 23 27.38 -5.10 -42.24
N ALA A 24 26.28 -5.05 -43.00
CA ALA A 24 26.28 -5.18 -44.43
C ALA A 24 27.10 -4.07 -45.14
N ALA A 25 27.12 -2.88 -44.52
CA ALA A 25 27.89 -1.71 -45.02
C ALA A 25 29.37 -1.72 -44.52
N ASN A 26 29.80 -2.69 -43.74
CA ASN A 26 31.11 -2.73 -43.05
C ASN A 26 31.40 -1.44 -42.24
N ASN A 27 30.39 -0.88 -41.58
CA ASN A 27 30.50 0.33 -40.78
C ASN A 27 30.67 0.03 -39.31
N ASP A 28 31.90 -0.26 -38.88
CA ASP A 28 32.25 -0.66 -37.51
C ASP A 28 31.88 0.39 -36.44
N VAL A 29 31.90 1.68 -36.82
CA VAL A 29 31.55 2.76 -35.89
C VAL A 29 30.07 2.75 -35.58
N GLN A 30 29.25 2.64 -36.62
CA GLN A 30 27.80 2.56 -36.48
C GLN A 30 27.37 1.24 -35.79
N GLU A 31 28.02 0.13 -36.16
CA GLU A 31 27.78 -1.17 -35.51
C GLU A 31 27.96 -1.08 -34.00
N ARG A 32 29.10 -0.55 -33.54
CA ARG A 32 29.37 -0.40 -32.08
C ARG A 32 28.39 0.54 -31.39
N ALA A 33 28.00 1.61 -32.04
CA ALA A 33 27.02 2.55 -31.51
C ALA A 33 25.65 1.89 -31.31
N ILE A 34 25.19 1.06 -32.26
CA ILE A 34 23.91 0.36 -32.20
C ILE A 34 23.97 -0.78 -31.15
N ILE A 35 25.07 -1.52 -31.10
CA ILE A 35 25.26 -2.54 -30.04
C ILE A 35 25.16 -1.89 -28.66
N ASN A 36 25.82 -0.74 -28.45
CA ASN A 36 25.70 -0.03 -27.19
C ASN A 36 24.25 0.42 -26.87
N GLN A 37 23.46 0.78 -27.88
CA GLN A 37 22.04 1.10 -27.69
C GLN A 37 21.22 -0.14 -27.32
N ILE A 38 21.52 -1.30 -27.91
CA ILE A 38 20.86 -2.58 -27.59
C ILE A 38 21.20 -3.02 -26.18
N ASP A 39 22.50 -2.97 -25.82
CA ASP A 39 23.00 -3.42 -24.50
C ASP A 39 22.48 -2.53 -23.35
N ASN A 40 22.22 -1.25 -23.62
CA ASN A 40 21.67 -0.29 -22.66
C ASN A 40 20.17 -0.03 -22.87
N PHE A 41 19.48 -0.88 -23.63
CA PHE A 41 18.05 -0.70 -23.87
C PHE A 41 17.25 -0.78 -22.59
N GLN A 42 16.47 0.27 -22.33
CA GLN A 42 15.57 0.30 -21.17
C GLN A 42 14.18 -0.14 -21.60
N THR A 43 13.70 -1.24 -21.05
CA THR A 43 12.36 -1.73 -21.29
C THR A 43 11.30 -0.72 -20.82
N HIS A 44 10.21 -0.58 -21.59
CA HIS A 44 9.03 0.17 -21.17
C HIS A 44 8.18 -0.59 -20.15
N VAL A 45 8.46 -1.88 -19.95
CA VAL A 45 7.76 -2.71 -18.97
C VAL A 45 8.30 -2.39 -17.59
N VAL A 46 7.44 -1.81 -16.76
CA VAL A 46 7.71 -1.57 -15.33
C VAL A 46 7.16 -2.73 -14.48
N PRO A 47 7.75 -3.01 -13.32
CA PRO A 47 7.19 -3.97 -12.38
C PRO A 47 5.75 -3.61 -12.02
N ILE A 48 4.85 -4.61 -12.05
CA ILE A 48 3.44 -4.44 -11.72
C ILE A 48 3.15 -5.14 -10.41
N ILE A 49 2.72 -4.38 -9.42
CA ILE A 49 2.17 -4.89 -8.17
C ILE A 49 0.64 -4.89 -8.34
N ALA A 50 0.03 -6.06 -8.38
CA ALA A 50 -1.43 -6.16 -8.45
C ALA A 50 -2.01 -6.20 -7.04
N ASP A 51 -2.91 -5.27 -6.76
CA ASP A 51 -3.72 -5.29 -5.56
C ASP A 51 -4.90 -6.23 -5.79
N ILE A 52 -5.03 -7.26 -4.95
CA ILE A 52 -6.15 -8.20 -4.97
C ILE A 52 -7.05 -8.04 -3.75
N ASP A 53 -6.99 -6.88 -3.09
CA ASP A 53 -7.76 -6.63 -1.87
C ASP A 53 -7.60 -7.78 -0.84
N ALA A 54 -8.69 -8.31 -0.33
CA ALA A 54 -8.69 -9.46 0.58
C ALA A 54 -8.84 -10.82 -0.14
N GLY A 55 -8.60 -10.88 -1.46
CA GLY A 55 -8.66 -12.10 -2.27
C GLY A 55 -10.04 -12.48 -2.79
N PHE A 56 -11.08 -11.66 -2.56
CA PHE A 56 -12.45 -11.84 -3.03
C PHE A 56 -13.10 -13.20 -2.74
N GLY A 57 -12.76 -13.79 -1.60
CA GLY A 57 -13.34 -15.06 -1.14
C GLY A 57 -12.41 -15.80 -0.18
N ASN A 58 -12.47 -17.13 -0.22
CA ASN A 58 -11.57 -18.02 0.53
C ASN A 58 -10.22 -18.20 -0.18
N GLU A 59 -9.38 -19.09 0.31
CA GLU A 59 -8.05 -19.36 -0.25
C GLU A 59 -8.08 -19.88 -1.69
N GLU A 60 -9.10 -20.69 -2.08
CA GLU A 60 -9.23 -21.18 -3.44
C GLU A 60 -9.57 -20.04 -4.41
N ALA A 61 -10.50 -19.16 -4.04
CA ALA A 61 -10.82 -17.97 -4.82
C ALA A 61 -9.60 -17.05 -4.96
N THR A 62 -8.88 -16.85 -3.86
CA THR A 62 -7.64 -16.07 -3.82
C THR A 62 -6.56 -16.66 -4.75
N TYR A 63 -6.38 -18.00 -4.73
CA TYR A 63 -5.47 -18.69 -5.64
C TYR A 63 -5.81 -18.43 -7.11
N LEU A 64 -7.09 -18.62 -7.50
CA LEU A 64 -7.53 -18.41 -8.86
C LEU A 64 -7.34 -16.97 -9.34
N LEU A 65 -7.62 -16.00 -8.49
CA LEU A 65 -7.42 -14.59 -8.79
C LEU A 65 -5.93 -14.26 -8.94
N ALA A 66 -5.10 -14.67 -7.98
CA ALA A 66 -3.65 -14.46 -8.04
C ALA A 66 -3.05 -15.06 -9.31
N LYS A 67 -3.45 -16.30 -9.67
CA LYS A 67 -3.03 -16.95 -10.91
C LYS A 67 -3.35 -16.10 -12.13
N LYS A 68 -4.57 -15.55 -12.23
CA LYS A 68 -4.98 -14.67 -13.33
C LYS A 68 -4.17 -13.36 -13.38
N MET A 69 -3.87 -12.77 -12.25
CA MET A 69 -3.04 -11.55 -12.19
C MET A 69 -1.60 -11.84 -12.63
N ILE A 70 -1.02 -12.97 -12.21
CA ILE A 70 0.33 -13.39 -12.59
C ILE A 70 0.39 -13.70 -14.09
N GLU A 71 -0.58 -14.45 -14.63
CA GLU A 71 -0.72 -14.72 -16.07
C GLU A 71 -0.83 -13.42 -16.89
N ALA A 72 -1.49 -12.39 -16.33
CA ALA A 72 -1.60 -11.07 -16.95
C ALA A 72 -0.31 -10.23 -16.87
N GLY A 73 0.69 -10.67 -16.10
CA GLY A 73 2.02 -10.05 -16.02
C GLY A 73 2.32 -9.34 -14.70
N ALA A 74 1.53 -9.54 -13.65
CA ALA A 74 1.88 -9.07 -12.33
C ALA A 74 3.12 -9.82 -11.82
N CYS A 75 4.12 -9.08 -11.35
CA CYS A 75 5.31 -9.64 -10.72
C CYS A 75 5.23 -9.64 -9.19
N ALA A 76 4.29 -8.89 -8.65
CA ALA A 76 3.98 -8.86 -7.23
C ALA A 76 2.47 -8.83 -7.01
N ILE A 77 2.03 -9.45 -5.93
CA ILE A 77 0.64 -9.47 -5.48
C ILE A 77 0.58 -8.84 -4.09
N GLN A 78 -0.28 -7.86 -3.92
CA GLN A 78 -0.62 -7.32 -2.61
C GLN A 78 -1.93 -7.93 -2.15
N ILE A 79 -1.99 -8.37 -0.90
CA ILE A 79 -3.18 -8.93 -0.26
C ILE A 79 -3.30 -8.43 1.17
N GLU A 80 -4.54 -8.18 1.62
CA GLU A 80 -4.83 -7.65 2.95
C GLU A 80 -5.75 -8.55 3.77
N ASN A 81 -5.79 -8.31 5.09
CA ASN A 81 -6.56 -9.13 6.04
C ASN A 81 -7.96 -8.60 6.36
N GLN A 82 -8.48 -7.65 5.61
CA GLN A 82 -9.87 -7.24 5.75
C GLN A 82 -10.84 -8.30 5.19
N VAL A 83 -12.08 -8.28 5.63
CA VAL A 83 -13.16 -9.09 5.03
C VAL A 83 -13.56 -8.47 3.68
N SER A 84 -13.61 -9.26 2.61
CA SER A 84 -13.78 -8.77 1.24
C SER A 84 -15.09 -8.02 0.99
N ASP A 85 -16.18 -8.48 1.58
CA ASP A 85 -17.52 -7.92 1.43
C ASP A 85 -17.83 -6.77 2.40
N GLU A 86 -16.94 -6.50 3.35
CA GLU A 86 -17.05 -5.43 4.36
C GLU A 86 -15.84 -4.48 4.31
N LYS A 87 -15.06 -4.54 3.23
CA LYS A 87 -13.84 -3.75 3.09
C LYS A 87 -14.11 -2.25 3.14
N GLN A 88 -13.30 -1.56 3.95
CA GLN A 88 -13.30 -0.11 4.09
C GLN A 88 -11.93 0.47 3.73
N CYS A 89 -11.88 1.79 3.54
CA CYS A 89 -10.60 2.50 3.42
C CYS A 89 -9.72 2.20 4.64
N GLY A 90 -8.44 1.92 4.41
CA GLY A 90 -7.49 1.53 5.45
C GLY A 90 -7.32 2.55 6.59
N HIS A 91 -7.72 3.80 6.37
CA HIS A 91 -7.63 4.89 7.35
C HIS A 91 -8.90 5.10 8.17
N GLN A 92 -9.96 4.31 7.91
CA GLN A 92 -11.22 4.40 8.63
C GLN A 92 -11.25 3.46 9.84
N ASP A 93 -11.96 3.87 10.87
CA ASP A 93 -12.29 3.03 12.01
C ASP A 93 -13.38 2.01 11.66
N GLY A 94 -13.47 0.95 12.48
CA GLY A 94 -14.52 -0.05 12.33
C GLY A 94 -14.26 -1.09 11.25
N LYS A 95 -13.04 -1.20 10.77
CA LYS A 95 -12.61 -2.28 9.86
C LYS A 95 -12.85 -3.64 10.49
N VAL A 96 -13.20 -4.59 9.64
CA VAL A 96 -13.43 -5.99 10.03
C VAL A 96 -12.37 -6.87 9.39
N THR A 97 -11.65 -7.64 10.20
CA THR A 97 -10.62 -8.56 9.71
C THR A 97 -11.16 -9.99 9.57
N VAL A 98 -10.55 -10.76 8.66
CA VAL A 98 -10.72 -12.22 8.60
C VAL A 98 -10.00 -12.87 9.78
N PRO A 99 -10.34 -14.12 10.12
CA PRO A 99 -9.54 -14.89 11.06
C PRO A 99 -8.09 -14.97 10.62
N HIS A 100 -7.18 -14.90 11.57
CA HIS A 100 -5.74 -14.90 11.29
C HIS A 100 -5.31 -16.12 10.44
N ALA A 101 -5.83 -17.31 10.76
CA ALA A 101 -5.55 -18.53 10.01
C ALA A 101 -5.98 -18.45 8.53
N ASP A 102 -7.12 -17.81 8.25
CA ASP A 102 -7.63 -17.63 6.88
C ASP A 102 -6.73 -16.68 6.10
N PHE A 103 -6.26 -15.61 6.72
CA PHE A 103 -5.31 -14.69 6.08
C PHE A 103 -4.01 -15.40 5.69
N LEU A 104 -3.45 -16.22 6.59
CA LEU A 104 -2.25 -17.01 6.30
C LEU A 104 -2.50 -18.08 5.22
N ALA A 105 -3.69 -18.69 5.19
CA ALA A 105 -4.06 -19.62 4.12
C ALA A 105 -4.09 -18.93 2.76
N LYS A 106 -4.64 -17.71 2.67
CA LYS A 106 -4.64 -16.90 1.45
C LYS A 106 -3.22 -16.51 1.00
N ILE A 107 -2.32 -16.13 1.91
CA ILE A 107 -0.92 -15.86 1.57
C ILE A 107 -0.26 -17.10 0.95
N ARG A 108 -0.45 -18.28 1.56
CA ARG A 108 0.04 -19.55 1.00
C ARG A 108 -0.56 -19.86 -0.37
N ALA A 109 -1.84 -19.57 -0.59
CA ALA A 109 -2.51 -19.76 -1.86
C ALA A 109 -1.90 -18.88 -2.96
N VAL A 110 -1.58 -17.61 -2.67
CA VAL A 110 -0.85 -16.73 -3.59
C VAL A 110 0.55 -17.26 -3.88
N ARG A 111 1.28 -17.71 -2.86
CA ARG A 111 2.60 -18.31 -3.05
C ARG A 111 2.54 -19.55 -3.93
N TYR A 112 1.54 -20.40 -3.73
CA TYR A 112 1.32 -21.57 -4.55
C TYR A 112 1.06 -21.22 -6.02
N ALA A 113 0.27 -20.17 -6.30
CA ALA A 113 0.04 -19.70 -7.67
C ALA A 113 1.34 -19.28 -8.37
N PHE A 114 2.25 -18.58 -7.67
CA PHE A 114 3.58 -18.25 -8.21
C PHE A 114 4.41 -19.50 -8.52
N ILE A 115 4.44 -20.46 -7.60
CA ILE A 115 5.20 -21.71 -7.77
C ILE A 115 4.65 -22.52 -8.95
N GLU A 116 3.34 -22.69 -9.05
CA GLU A 116 2.70 -23.45 -10.14
C GLU A 116 2.99 -22.85 -11.51
N LEU A 117 3.02 -21.53 -11.61
CA LEU A 117 3.32 -20.82 -12.86
C LEU A 117 4.84 -20.70 -13.15
N GLY A 118 5.69 -21.25 -12.31
CA GLY A 118 7.15 -21.18 -12.47
C GLY A 118 7.73 -19.79 -12.31
N VAL A 119 7.04 -18.90 -11.58
CA VAL A 119 7.51 -17.54 -11.31
C VAL A 119 8.23 -17.52 -9.96
N GLU A 120 9.48 -17.96 -9.95
CA GLU A 120 10.27 -18.11 -8.71
C GLU A 120 10.51 -16.79 -7.97
N ASN A 121 10.59 -15.67 -8.70
CA ASN A 121 10.84 -14.34 -8.16
C ASN A 121 9.57 -13.55 -7.85
N GLY A 122 8.40 -14.20 -7.80
CA GLY A 122 7.15 -13.56 -7.49
C GLY A 122 7.13 -13.03 -6.06
N ILE A 123 6.69 -11.80 -5.88
CA ILE A 123 6.69 -11.08 -4.59
C ILE A 123 5.28 -11.04 -4.02
N ILE A 124 5.15 -11.32 -2.74
CA ILE A 124 3.91 -11.16 -1.98
C ILE A 124 4.08 -10.03 -0.97
N VAL A 125 3.21 -9.02 -1.10
CA VAL A 125 3.09 -7.93 -0.14
C VAL A 125 1.91 -8.22 0.77
N ALA A 126 2.16 -8.59 2.00
CA ALA A 126 1.12 -8.84 3.00
C ALA A 126 0.80 -7.54 3.74
N ARG A 127 -0.41 -7.03 3.52
CA ARG A 127 -0.94 -5.85 4.20
C ARG A 127 -1.74 -6.26 5.42
N THR A 128 -1.50 -5.60 6.54
CA THR A 128 -2.33 -5.71 7.74
C THR A 128 -3.06 -4.41 8.03
N ASP A 129 -4.35 -4.52 8.23
CA ASP A 129 -5.25 -3.44 8.65
C ASP A 129 -5.61 -3.53 10.14
N SER A 130 -4.94 -4.39 10.89
CA SER A 130 -5.26 -4.69 12.29
C SER A 130 -5.09 -3.50 13.23
N LEU A 131 -4.29 -2.48 12.86
CA LEU A 131 -4.11 -1.29 13.70
C LEU A 131 -5.44 -0.59 14.00
N GLY A 132 -6.23 -0.30 12.96
CA GLY A 132 -7.54 0.34 13.07
C GLY A 132 -8.74 -0.62 13.07
N ALA A 133 -8.52 -1.95 13.07
CA ALA A 133 -9.60 -2.93 13.07
C ALA A 133 -10.04 -3.26 14.50
N GLY A 134 -11.25 -2.88 14.84
CA GLY A 134 -11.87 -3.22 16.14
C GLY A 134 -12.64 -4.53 16.15
N LEU A 135 -12.86 -5.15 14.99
CA LEU A 135 -13.79 -6.27 14.81
C LEU A 135 -13.17 -7.38 13.95
N THR A 136 -13.64 -8.62 14.17
CA THR A 136 -13.37 -9.76 13.30
C THR A 136 -14.63 -10.52 12.98
N LYS A 137 -14.72 -11.10 11.79
CA LYS A 137 -15.89 -11.85 11.33
C LYS A 137 -16.01 -13.21 12.03
N GLN A 138 -14.89 -13.83 12.30
CA GLN A 138 -14.80 -15.13 12.92
C GLN A 138 -13.67 -15.16 13.95
N ILE A 139 -13.66 -16.17 14.78
CA ILE A 139 -12.59 -16.46 15.74
C ILE A 139 -11.65 -17.52 15.17
N ALA A 140 -10.37 -17.43 15.51
CA ALA A 140 -9.40 -18.40 15.06
C ALA A 140 -9.63 -19.76 15.73
N VAL A 141 -9.50 -20.83 14.96
CA VAL A 141 -9.55 -22.20 15.48
C VAL A 141 -8.27 -22.47 16.26
N THR A 142 -8.41 -23.02 17.45
CA THR A 142 -7.30 -23.45 18.30
C THR A 142 -7.35 -24.95 18.48
N ASN A 143 -6.26 -25.63 18.18
CA ASN A 143 -6.13 -27.08 18.41
C ASN A 143 -5.43 -27.35 19.73
N GLU A 144 -4.39 -26.59 20.04
CA GLU A 144 -3.55 -26.78 21.22
C GLU A 144 -3.30 -25.45 21.94
N PRO A 145 -3.06 -25.45 23.26
CA PRO A 145 -2.64 -24.27 24.01
C PRO A 145 -1.32 -23.72 23.43
N GLY A 146 -1.27 -22.40 23.19
CA GLY A 146 -0.08 -21.72 22.69
C GLY A 146 0.09 -21.77 21.18
N ASP A 147 -0.82 -22.38 20.42
CA ASP A 147 -0.81 -22.27 18.96
C ASP A 147 -1.17 -20.83 18.50
N LEU A 148 -1.05 -20.55 17.21
CA LEU A 148 -1.33 -19.22 16.68
C LEU A 148 -2.77 -18.76 16.93
N GLY A 149 -3.74 -19.68 16.87
CA GLY A 149 -5.12 -19.36 17.16
C GLY A 149 -5.31 -18.96 18.63
N ASP A 150 -4.68 -19.70 19.56
CA ASP A 150 -4.69 -19.40 21.00
C ASP A 150 -4.09 -18.01 21.28
N GLN A 151 -2.95 -17.69 20.66
CA GLN A 151 -2.32 -16.38 20.74
C GLN A 151 -3.22 -15.28 20.19
N TYR A 152 -3.78 -15.47 18.99
CA TYR A 152 -4.61 -14.46 18.32
C TYR A 152 -5.94 -14.23 19.07
N ASN A 153 -6.57 -15.30 19.57
CA ASN A 153 -7.79 -15.19 20.36
C ASN A 153 -7.58 -14.45 21.68
N SER A 154 -6.35 -14.35 22.18
CA SER A 154 -6.04 -13.56 23.38
C SER A 154 -6.36 -12.07 23.23
N PHE A 155 -6.44 -11.58 22.00
CA PHE A 155 -6.83 -10.20 21.70
C PHE A 155 -8.34 -9.97 21.69
N LEU A 156 -9.16 -11.02 21.70
CA LEU A 156 -10.61 -10.88 21.72
C LEU A 156 -11.12 -10.34 23.08
N ASP A 157 -12.06 -9.40 23.02
CA ASP A 157 -12.81 -8.95 24.18
C ASP A 157 -13.81 -10.04 24.60
N GLY A 158 -13.81 -10.38 25.86
CA GLY A 158 -14.67 -11.44 26.40
C GLY A 158 -14.41 -11.75 27.86
N ASP A 159 -15.16 -12.69 28.38
CA ASP A 159 -15.08 -13.14 29.75
C ASP A 159 -14.30 -14.47 29.86
N VAL A 160 -13.36 -14.53 30.80
CA VAL A 160 -12.68 -15.80 31.14
C VAL A 160 -13.67 -16.71 31.86
N VAL A 161 -13.81 -17.94 31.39
CA VAL A 161 -14.69 -18.95 31.98
C VAL A 161 -13.87 -20.12 32.51
N GLN A 162 -14.36 -20.76 33.56
CA GLN A 162 -13.66 -21.87 34.21
C GLN A 162 -13.90 -23.21 33.51
N THR A 163 -15.11 -23.42 33.03
CA THR A 163 -15.54 -24.63 32.34
C THR A 163 -16.40 -24.31 31.13
N ALA A 164 -16.44 -25.23 30.15
CA ALA A 164 -17.34 -25.11 29.01
C ALA A 164 -18.82 -25.31 29.39
N ASP A 165 -19.10 -25.83 30.57
CA ASP A 165 -20.47 -26.10 31.09
C ASP A 165 -21.17 -24.80 31.58
N ASP A 166 -20.41 -23.71 31.79
CA ASP A 166 -20.96 -22.42 32.24
C ASP A 166 -21.58 -21.61 31.09
N LEU A 167 -21.77 -22.24 29.92
CA LEU A 167 -22.22 -21.55 28.72
C LEU A 167 -23.73 -21.62 28.53
N ALA A 168 -24.31 -20.47 28.18
CA ALA A 168 -25.66 -20.45 27.66
C ALA A 168 -25.72 -21.10 26.25
N ASN A 169 -26.89 -21.59 25.88
CA ASN A 169 -27.09 -22.19 24.55
C ASN A 169 -26.77 -21.18 23.46
N GLY A 170 -25.81 -21.51 22.60
CA GLY A 170 -25.34 -20.65 21.52
C GLY A 170 -24.10 -19.80 21.83
N ASP A 171 -23.57 -19.87 23.04
CA ASP A 171 -22.26 -19.27 23.34
C ASP A 171 -21.11 -20.07 22.71
N VAL A 172 -20.05 -19.38 22.38
CA VAL A 172 -18.81 -19.95 21.85
C VAL A 172 -17.71 -19.76 22.90
N VAL A 173 -16.89 -20.77 23.11
CA VAL A 173 -15.68 -20.68 23.93
C VAL A 173 -14.48 -21.03 23.09
N VAL A 174 -13.43 -20.25 23.25
CA VAL A 174 -12.15 -20.45 22.58
C VAL A 174 -11.02 -20.51 23.59
N LYS A 175 -9.91 -21.11 23.18
CA LYS A 175 -8.66 -20.98 23.95
C LYS A 175 -8.02 -19.62 23.62
N ALA A 176 -7.50 -18.97 24.64
CA ALA A 176 -6.86 -17.67 24.59
C ALA A 176 -5.74 -17.60 25.63
N ASN A 177 -4.48 -17.70 25.22
CA ASN A 177 -3.31 -17.85 26.11
C ASN A 177 -3.48 -18.96 27.15
N GLY A 178 -3.95 -20.13 26.69
CA GLY A 178 -4.16 -21.30 27.54
C GLY A 178 -5.38 -21.23 28.46
N GLN A 179 -6.14 -20.14 28.45
CA GLN A 179 -7.39 -19.98 29.20
C GLN A 179 -8.60 -20.22 28.32
N LEU A 180 -9.75 -20.50 28.93
CA LEU A 180 -11.03 -20.52 28.22
C LEU A 180 -11.63 -19.11 28.23
N LEU A 181 -11.90 -18.58 27.04
CA LEU A 181 -12.49 -17.27 26.84
C LEU A 181 -13.85 -17.40 26.13
N ARG A 182 -14.87 -16.72 26.64
CA ARG A 182 -16.13 -16.50 25.96
C ARG A 182 -16.08 -15.12 25.31
N PRO A 183 -15.80 -15.04 23.99
CA PRO A 183 -15.66 -13.76 23.31
C PRO A 183 -17.01 -13.04 23.18
N LYS A 184 -16.99 -11.72 23.27
CA LYS A 184 -18.14 -10.85 23.04
C LYS A 184 -18.56 -10.88 21.58
N ARG A 185 -19.77 -11.42 21.33
CA ARG A 185 -20.40 -11.40 20.03
C ARG A 185 -21.40 -10.26 19.96
N LEU A 186 -21.27 -9.44 18.89
CA LEU A 186 -22.19 -8.35 18.62
C LEU A 186 -23.48 -8.85 17.97
N ALA A 187 -24.54 -8.04 17.96
CA ALA A 187 -25.80 -8.34 17.29
C ALA A 187 -25.62 -8.59 15.78
N SER A 188 -24.60 -7.99 15.16
CA SER A 188 -24.18 -8.23 13.78
C SER A 188 -23.56 -9.61 13.54
N GLY A 189 -23.25 -10.37 14.60
CA GLY A 189 -22.53 -11.63 14.51
C GLY A 189 -21.01 -11.51 14.58
N LEU A 190 -20.47 -10.30 14.52
CA LEU A 190 -19.02 -10.03 14.60
C LEU A 190 -18.53 -10.15 16.05
N PHE A 191 -17.22 -10.38 16.20
CA PHE A 191 -16.54 -10.39 17.48
C PHE A 191 -15.69 -9.14 17.64
N ARG A 192 -15.55 -8.66 18.87
CA ARG A 192 -14.79 -7.47 19.22
C ARG A 192 -13.39 -7.82 19.69
N PHE A 193 -12.41 -7.03 19.31
CA PHE A 193 -11.09 -7.02 19.92
C PHE A 193 -11.03 -6.13 21.16
N LYS A 194 -10.12 -6.45 22.08
CA LYS A 194 -9.79 -5.59 23.23
C LYS A 194 -9.26 -4.24 22.72
N PRO A 195 -9.62 -3.13 23.37
CA PRO A 195 -9.01 -1.83 23.08
C PRO A 195 -7.48 -1.87 23.19
N ASN A 196 -6.80 -1.05 22.41
CA ASN A 196 -5.34 -0.88 22.46
C ASN A 196 -4.51 -2.13 22.12
N THR A 197 -5.09 -3.11 21.42
CA THR A 197 -4.37 -4.31 20.95
C THR A 197 -3.97 -4.26 19.48
N GLY A 198 -4.23 -3.14 18.80
CA GLY A 198 -3.98 -2.99 17.35
C GLY A 198 -2.52 -3.21 16.98
N GLU A 199 -1.59 -2.57 17.66
CA GLU A 199 -0.15 -2.72 17.38
C GLU A 199 0.35 -4.15 17.64
N ASP A 200 -0.10 -4.81 18.72
CA ASP A 200 0.28 -6.18 19.01
C ASP A 200 -0.22 -7.15 17.94
N ARG A 201 -1.44 -6.94 17.44
CA ARG A 201 -2.00 -7.73 16.33
C ARG A 201 -1.24 -7.47 15.04
N VAL A 202 -0.88 -6.21 14.73
CA VAL A 202 -0.05 -5.87 13.57
C VAL A 202 1.29 -6.60 13.62
N VAL A 203 1.96 -6.60 14.77
CA VAL A 203 3.26 -7.29 14.93
C VAL A 203 3.10 -8.79 14.71
N LEU A 204 2.07 -9.42 15.28
CA LEU A 204 1.79 -10.84 15.09
C LEU A 204 1.45 -11.16 13.62
N ASP A 205 0.58 -10.37 12.98
CA ASP A 205 0.22 -10.53 11.55
C ASP A 205 1.46 -10.46 10.66
N CYS A 206 2.32 -9.49 10.90
CA CYS A 206 3.54 -9.28 10.12
C CYS A 206 4.51 -10.45 10.25
N ILE A 207 4.82 -10.88 11.46
CA ILE A 207 5.75 -11.99 11.73
C ILE A 207 5.23 -13.26 11.08
N THR A 208 3.97 -13.60 11.32
CA THR A 208 3.37 -14.83 10.81
C THR A 208 3.17 -14.80 9.30
N SER A 209 2.89 -13.64 8.69
CA SER A 209 2.83 -13.49 7.23
C SER A 209 4.16 -13.82 6.58
N LEU A 210 5.27 -13.30 7.09
CA LEU A 210 6.63 -13.63 6.59
C LEU A 210 6.93 -15.12 6.74
N GLN A 211 6.54 -15.74 7.86
CA GLN A 211 6.73 -17.17 8.09
C GLN A 211 5.86 -18.05 7.19
N ASN A 212 4.81 -17.49 6.58
CA ASN A 212 3.88 -18.18 5.69
C ASN A 212 4.01 -17.82 4.22
N GLY A 213 5.11 -17.17 3.83
CA GLY A 213 5.47 -16.97 2.43
C GLY A 213 5.29 -15.56 1.88
N ALA A 214 4.99 -14.56 2.72
CA ALA A 214 5.10 -13.17 2.33
C ALA A 214 6.57 -12.75 2.21
N ASP A 215 6.87 -11.81 1.31
CA ASP A 215 8.21 -11.26 1.10
C ASP A 215 8.35 -9.85 1.66
N LEU A 216 7.28 -9.07 1.58
CA LEU A 216 7.18 -7.69 2.04
C LEU A 216 5.96 -7.53 2.92
N LEU A 217 6.05 -6.58 3.83
CA LEU A 217 4.96 -6.23 4.73
C LEU A 217 4.46 -4.81 4.42
N TRP A 218 3.16 -4.61 4.59
CA TRP A 218 2.54 -3.30 4.55
C TRP A 218 1.67 -3.13 5.81
N ILE A 219 2.08 -2.21 6.67
CA ILE A 219 1.30 -1.83 7.84
C ILE A 219 0.42 -0.65 7.44
N GLU A 220 -0.88 -0.83 7.42
CA GLU A 220 -1.81 0.27 7.20
C GLU A 220 -1.98 1.06 8.50
N THR A 221 -1.69 2.36 8.45
CA THR A 221 -1.75 3.26 9.60
C THR A 221 -2.87 4.29 9.44
N GLU A 222 -3.33 4.84 10.54
CA GLU A 222 -4.34 5.91 10.55
C GLU A 222 -3.71 7.29 10.30
N LYS A 223 -2.42 7.41 10.60
CA LYS A 223 -1.65 8.66 10.51
C LYS A 223 -0.24 8.38 10.00
N PRO A 224 0.36 9.32 9.27
CA PRO A 224 1.75 9.22 8.83
C PRO A 224 2.69 9.62 9.99
N HIS A 225 2.89 8.70 10.96
CA HIS A 225 3.72 8.95 12.14
C HIS A 225 4.93 8.01 12.19
N VAL A 226 6.11 8.52 11.81
CA VAL A 226 7.34 7.72 11.68
C VAL A 226 7.69 6.97 12.96
N GLY A 227 7.60 7.61 14.13
CA GLY A 227 7.92 6.97 15.41
C GLY A 227 7.04 5.78 15.74
N GLN A 228 5.72 5.85 15.47
CA GLN A 228 4.80 4.73 15.65
C GLN A 228 5.16 3.57 14.72
N ILE A 229 5.40 3.88 13.45
CA ILE A 229 5.79 2.89 12.45
C ILE A 229 7.09 2.21 12.88
N ALA A 230 8.11 2.98 13.26
CA ALA A 230 9.39 2.46 13.70
C ALA A 230 9.27 1.57 14.95
N GLY A 231 8.41 1.93 15.89
CA GLY A 231 8.12 1.11 17.07
C GLY A 231 7.61 -0.29 16.73
N MET A 232 6.63 -0.39 15.84
CA MET A 232 6.11 -1.68 15.37
C MET A 232 7.17 -2.46 14.57
N VAL A 233 7.89 -1.79 13.67
CA VAL A 233 8.92 -2.42 12.83
C VAL A 233 10.07 -2.98 13.67
N ASN A 234 10.50 -2.29 14.71
CA ASN A 234 11.55 -2.77 15.61
C ASN A 234 11.12 -4.08 16.30
N ARG A 235 9.88 -4.14 16.81
CA ARG A 235 9.31 -5.36 17.41
C ARG A 235 9.24 -6.52 16.41
N ILE A 236 8.88 -6.27 15.16
CA ILE A 236 8.88 -7.28 14.10
C ILE A 236 10.30 -7.78 13.85
N ARG A 237 11.31 -6.90 13.82
CA ARG A 237 12.71 -7.23 13.56
C ARG A 237 13.42 -7.91 14.72
N GLU A 238 12.91 -7.83 15.93
CA GLU A 238 13.37 -8.68 17.03
C GLU A 238 13.17 -10.18 16.72
N VAL A 239 12.14 -10.53 15.95
CA VAL A 239 11.83 -11.92 15.57
C VAL A 239 12.31 -12.23 14.14
N VAL A 240 12.14 -11.30 13.20
CA VAL A 240 12.54 -11.42 11.79
C VAL A 240 13.47 -10.27 11.41
N PRO A 241 14.79 -10.36 11.70
CA PRO A 241 15.73 -9.24 11.57
C PRO A 241 15.78 -8.58 10.19
N ASN A 242 15.51 -9.35 9.13
CA ASN A 242 15.56 -8.87 7.74
C ASN A 242 14.19 -8.52 7.17
N ALA A 243 13.18 -8.30 8.01
CA ALA A 243 11.84 -7.91 7.56
C ALA A 243 11.91 -6.64 6.71
N LYS A 244 11.33 -6.73 5.51
CA LYS A 244 11.26 -5.64 4.53
C LYS A 244 9.83 -5.11 4.50
N LEU A 245 9.70 -3.81 4.42
CA LEU A 245 8.41 -3.14 4.45
C LEU A 245 8.25 -2.19 3.28
N VAL A 246 7.01 -2.04 2.87
CA VAL A 246 6.52 -0.93 2.03
C VAL A 246 5.63 -0.03 2.88
N TYR A 247 5.49 1.22 2.50
CA TYR A 247 4.59 2.15 3.18
C TYR A 247 3.72 2.90 2.17
N ASN A 248 2.46 3.09 2.52
CA ASN A 248 1.51 3.84 1.72
C ASN A 248 1.50 5.32 2.14
N ASN A 249 2.05 6.17 1.29
CA ASN A 249 1.91 7.63 1.41
C ASN A 249 0.53 8.04 0.88
N SER A 250 -0.51 7.64 1.58
CA SER A 250 -1.88 7.81 1.10
C SER A 250 -2.27 9.27 0.92
N PRO A 251 -2.85 9.65 -0.23
CA PRO A 251 -3.46 10.97 -0.41
C PRO A 251 -4.73 11.16 0.45
N SER A 252 -5.28 10.10 1.03
CA SER A 252 -6.42 10.16 1.95
C SER A 252 -6.04 10.75 3.32
N PHE A 253 -4.76 10.77 3.67
CA PHE A 253 -4.32 11.52 4.84
C PHE A 253 -4.43 13.03 4.58
N ASN A 254 -4.92 13.77 5.54
CA ASN A 254 -4.68 15.19 5.57
C ASN A 254 -3.25 15.44 6.07
N TRP A 255 -2.27 15.40 5.15
CA TRP A 255 -0.85 15.54 5.47
C TRP A 255 -0.55 16.82 6.24
N THR A 256 -1.07 17.94 5.76
CA THR A 256 -0.89 19.24 6.41
C THR A 256 -1.38 19.22 7.84
N LEU A 257 -2.62 18.80 8.08
CA LEU A 257 -3.19 18.77 9.42
C LEU A 257 -2.41 17.81 10.34
N ASN A 258 -2.11 16.60 9.87
CA ASN A 258 -1.40 15.61 10.66
C ASN A 258 -0.03 16.12 11.10
N PHE A 259 0.73 16.74 10.21
CA PHE A 259 2.07 17.23 10.56
C PHE A 259 2.03 18.49 11.38
N ARG A 260 1.10 19.40 11.13
CA ARG A 260 0.90 20.57 12.00
C ARG A 260 0.50 20.15 13.41
N GLN A 261 -0.35 19.15 13.59
CA GLN A 261 -0.67 18.60 14.91
C GLN A 261 0.54 17.95 15.57
N GLN A 262 1.32 17.15 14.85
CA GLN A 262 2.54 16.55 15.38
C GLN A 262 3.57 17.60 15.82
N VAL A 263 3.75 18.68 15.07
CA VAL A 263 4.62 19.79 15.45
C VAL A 263 4.08 20.50 16.68
N PHE A 264 2.79 20.82 16.70
CA PHE A 264 2.14 21.46 17.85
C PHE A 264 2.33 20.64 19.13
N ASP A 265 1.99 19.35 19.07
CA ASP A 265 2.09 18.44 20.21
C ASP A 265 3.56 18.29 20.67
N SER A 266 4.51 18.12 19.75
CA SER A 266 5.97 18.07 20.03
C SER A 266 6.48 19.35 20.70
N TRP A 267 6.08 20.51 20.21
CA TRP A 267 6.49 21.79 20.80
C TRP A 267 5.90 22.01 22.19
N ALA A 268 4.64 21.61 22.39
CA ALA A 268 4.02 21.67 23.71
C ALA A 268 4.74 20.77 24.72
N GLU A 269 5.12 19.55 24.32
CA GLU A 269 5.89 18.61 25.14
C GLU A 269 7.30 19.14 25.45
N GLU A 270 7.94 19.86 24.52
CA GLU A 270 9.23 20.54 24.69
C GLU A 270 9.12 21.80 25.57
N GLY A 271 7.92 22.22 25.98
CA GLY A 271 7.65 23.42 26.76
C GLY A 271 7.76 24.73 25.96
N ARG A 272 7.67 24.66 24.64
CA ARG A 272 7.57 25.87 23.80
C ARG A 272 6.20 26.51 23.94
N ASP A 273 6.14 27.81 23.76
CA ASP A 273 4.88 28.53 23.75
C ASP A 273 4.09 28.24 22.45
N VAL A 274 3.00 27.49 22.57
CA VAL A 274 2.08 27.19 21.49
C VAL A 274 0.73 27.93 21.63
N SER A 275 0.63 28.88 22.57
CA SER A 275 -0.62 29.60 22.91
C SER A 275 -1.17 30.47 21.77
N THR A 276 -0.34 30.79 20.78
CA THR A 276 -0.74 31.54 19.58
C THR A 276 -1.47 30.68 18.54
N TYR A 277 -1.49 29.34 18.71
CA TYR A 277 -2.11 28.41 17.80
C TYR A 277 -3.33 27.76 18.45
N ALA A 278 -4.46 27.78 17.74
CA ALA A 278 -5.63 26.99 18.12
C ALA A 278 -5.52 25.61 17.52
N ARG A 279 -5.39 24.57 18.37
CA ARG A 279 -5.17 23.18 17.93
C ARG A 279 -6.26 22.67 16.99
N ASP A 280 -7.49 23.16 17.16
CA ASP A 280 -8.65 22.76 16.35
C ASP A 280 -8.72 23.53 15.01
N GLU A 281 -7.92 24.57 14.84
CA GLU A 281 -7.91 25.45 13.66
C GLU A 281 -6.60 25.40 12.87
N LEU A 282 -5.76 24.40 13.09
CA LEU A 282 -4.43 24.31 12.46
C LEU A 282 -4.47 24.24 10.91
N MET A 283 -5.64 24.06 10.31
CA MET A 283 -5.85 24.16 8.86
C MET A 283 -6.16 25.57 8.37
N SER A 284 -6.28 26.57 9.27
CA SER A 284 -6.50 27.96 8.85
C SER A 284 -5.36 28.44 7.96
N ALA A 285 -5.70 29.18 6.91
CA ALA A 285 -4.73 29.86 6.06
C ALA A 285 -3.89 30.90 6.84
N ASP A 286 -4.40 31.42 7.96
CA ASP A 286 -3.68 32.34 8.83
C ASP A 286 -2.39 31.74 9.40
N TYR A 287 -2.29 30.39 9.40
CA TYR A 287 -1.10 29.68 9.88
C TYR A 287 -0.11 29.26 8.78
N ASP A 288 -0.43 29.46 7.50
CA ASP A 288 0.37 28.94 6.38
C ASP A 288 1.81 29.46 6.31
N GLU A 289 2.06 30.68 6.82
CA GLU A 289 3.38 31.31 6.86
C GLU A 289 4.03 31.30 8.26
N THR A 290 3.45 30.58 9.22
CA THR A 290 3.99 30.50 10.58
C THR A 290 5.13 29.50 10.70
N ASP A 291 5.96 29.66 11.74
CA ASP A 291 7.06 28.72 12.04
C ASP A 291 6.54 27.28 12.22
N LEU A 292 5.32 27.11 12.75
CA LEU A 292 4.69 25.80 12.92
C LEU A 292 4.41 25.17 11.56
N ALA A 293 3.85 25.90 10.60
CA ALA A 293 3.56 25.40 9.26
C ALA A 293 4.86 25.08 8.49
N ILE A 294 5.85 25.97 8.58
CA ILE A 294 7.18 25.76 7.95
C ILE A 294 7.84 24.49 8.49
N GLU A 295 7.80 24.26 9.80
CA GLU A 295 8.34 23.04 10.40
C GLU A 295 7.54 21.80 9.99
N ALA A 296 6.20 21.90 9.90
CA ALA A 296 5.36 20.80 9.42
C ALA A 296 5.68 20.44 7.96
N ASP A 297 5.81 21.41 7.08
CA ASP A 297 6.19 21.19 5.67
C ASP A 297 7.59 20.59 5.55
N ARG A 298 8.54 21.01 6.37
CA ARG A 298 9.87 20.42 6.44
C ARG A 298 9.77 18.92 6.83
N ARG A 299 8.95 18.58 7.81
CA ARG A 299 8.74 17.17 8.22
C ARG A 299 8.02 16.36 7.14
N ILE A 300 7.07 16.95 6.42
CA ILE A 300 6.43 16.28 5.25
C ILE A 300 7.49 15.99 4.18
N GLN A 301 8.33 16.98 3.85
CA GLN A 301 9.40 16.84 2.87
C GLN A 301 10.41 15.75 3.24
N SER A 302 10.77 15.63 4.53
CA SER A 302 11.72 14.63 5.01
C SER A 302 11.11 13.26 5.29
N PHE A 303 9.80 13.10 5.27
CA PHE A 303 9.08 11.91 5.74
C PHE A 303 9.63 10.58 5.20
N GLN A 304 9.86 10.50 3.89
CA GLN A 304 10.40 9.27 3.28
C GLN A 304 11.83 8.97 3.74
N ALA A 305 12.67 9.99 3.87
CA ALA A 305 14.03 9.85 4.38
C ALA A 305 14.04 9.45 5.86
N ASP A 306 13.12 10.00 6.65
CA ASP A 306 12.96 9.67 8.06
C ASP A 306 12.43 8.23 8.24
N ALA A 307 11.46 7.82 7.46
CA ALA A 307 10.96 6.44 7.43
C ALA A 307 12.06 5.44 7.01
N ALA A 308 12.93 5.82 6.08
CA ALA A 308 14.07 4.99 5.68
C ALA A 308 15.08 4.87 6.81
N ARG A 309 15.41 5.98 7.50
CA ARG A 309 16.40 6.02 8.57
C ARG A 309 15.93 5.32 9.84
N GLU A 310 14.68 5.56 10.27
CA GLU A 310 14.17 5.12 11.56
C GLU A 310 13.49 3.74 11.50
N ALA A 311 12.79 3.46 10.40
CA ALA A 311 12.06 2.21 10.19
C ALA A 311 12.65 1.31 9.08
N GLY A 312 13.69 1.77 8.35
CA GLY A 312 14.28 1.03 7.23
C GLY A 312 13.27 0.76 6.10
N ILE A 313 12.38 1.71 5.84
CA ILE A 313 11.39 1.64 4.77
C ILE A 313 11.90 2.42 3.58
N PHE A 314 12.24 1.72 2.49
CA PHE A 314 12.77 2.31 1.26
C PHE A 314 11.78 2.26 0.09
N HIS A 315 10.71 1.49 0.22
CA HIS A 315 9.69 1.37 -0.80
C HIS A 315 8.42 2.08 -0.35
N HIS A 316 8.05 3.12 -1.09
CA HIS A 316 6.87 3.92 -0.82
C HIS A 316 5.88 3.80 -1.96
N LEU A 317 4.61 3.62 -1.63
CA LEU A 317 3.48 3.62 -2.54
C LEU A 317 2.71 4.92 -2.37
N ILE A 318 2.07 5.38 -3.43
CA ILE A 318 1.06 6.43 -3.39
C ILE A 318 -0.21 5.85 -4.01
N THR A 319 -1.26 5.70 -3.24
CA THR A 319 -2.53 5.22 -3.76
C THR A 319 -3.28 6.33 -4.49
N LEU A 320 -3.94 5.98 -5.60
CA LEU A 320 -4.80 6.87 -6.38
C LEU A 320 -4.15 8.19 -6.90
N PRO A 321 -2.83 8.33 -7.11
CA PRO A 321 -2.24 9.61 -7.50
C PRO A 321 -2.75 10.06 -8.87
N THR A 322 -2.89 9.13 -9.80
CA THR A 322 -3.41 9.40 -11.15
C THR A 322 -4.88 9.85 -11.10
N TYR A 323 -5.69 9.23 -10.23
CA TYR A 323 -7.08 9.64 -10.04
C TYR A 323 -7.18 11.08 -9.55
N HIS A 324 -6.46 11.44 -8.48
CA HIS A 324 -6.49 12.79 -7.91
C HIS A 324 -5.96 13.84 -8.89
N THR A 325 -4.85 13.56 -9.58
CA THR A 325 -4.30 14.48 -10.57
C THR A 325 -5.20 14.63 -11.79
N ALA A 326 -5.81 13.53 -12.27
CA ALA A 326 -6.77 13.58 -13.35
C ALA A 326 -8.04 14.36 -12.98
N ALA A 327 -8.58 14.13 -11.76
CA ALA A 327 -9.75 14.86 -11.27
C ALA A 327 -9.50 16.37 -11.21
N LEU A 328 -8.38 16.80 -10.60
CA LEU A 328 -8.00 18.21 -10.52
C LEU A 328 -7.77 18.81 -11.91
N SER A 329 -7.06 18.11 -12.79
CA SER A 329 -6.78 18.60 -14.14
C SER A 329 -8.04 18.71 -14.98
N THR A 330 -8.97 17.76 -14.83
CA THR A 330 -10.27 17.79 -15.53
C THR A 330 -11.17 18.91 -15.03
N ASP A 331 -11.22 19.13 -13.71
CA ASP A 331 -11.98 20.24 -13.10
C ASP A 331 -11.46 21.61 -13.60
N ASN A 332 -10.12 21.79 -13.58
CA ASN A 332 -9.50 23.00 -14.09
C ASN A 332 -9.79 23.19 -15.59
N LEU A 333 -9.66 22.13 -16.40
CA LEU A 333 -9.99 22.17 -17.81
C LEU A 333 -11.45 22.57 -18.04
N ALA A 334 -12.39 21.98 -17.29
CA ALA A 334 -13.81 22.29 -17.42
C ALA A 334 -14.08 23.76 -17.11
N LYS A 335 -13.53 24.31 -16.04
CA LYS A 335 -13.67 25.71 -15.65
C LYS A 335 -13.09 26.67 -16.70
N GLU A 336 -11.92 26.37 -17.21
CA GLU A 336 -11.25 27.20 -18.22
C GLU A 336 -11.93 27.11 -19.60
N TYR A 337 -12.30 25.90 -20.04
CA TYR A 337 -12.88 25.66 -21.37
C TYR A 337 -14.32 26.18 -21.50
N PHE A 338 -15.14 25.95 -20.47
CA PHE A 338 -16.53 26.44 -20.44
C PHE A 338 -16.66 27.88 -19.94
N GLY A 339 -15.56 28.48 -19.47
CA GLY A 339 -15.49 29.89 -19.10
C GLY A 339 -15.26 30.81 -20.28
N GLU A 340 -14.97 32.08 -20.00
CA GLU A 340 -14.73 33.12 -21.04
C GLU A 340 -13.53 32.83 -21.95
N ALA A 341 -12.54 32.06 -21.47
CA ALA A 341 -11.34 31.71 -22.24
C ALA A 341 -11.60 30.68 -23.35
N GLY A 342 -12.66 29.88 -23.22
CA GLY A 342 -13.05 28.88 -24.23
C GLY A 342 -11.89 27.98 -24.65
N MET A 343 -11.70 27.81 -25.97
CA MET A 343 -10.63 26.97 -26.49
C MET A 343 -9.23 27.46 -26.11
N LEU A 344 -9.04 28.75 -25.85
CA LEU A 344 -7.77 29.29 -25.40
C LEU A 344 -7.41 28.78 -24.01
N GLY A 345 -8.38 28.55 -23.14
CA GLY A 345 -8.16 27.91 -21.81
C GLY A 345 -7.51 26.55 -21.96
N TYR A 346 -8.05 25.68 -22.82
CA TYR A 346 -7.43 24.38 -23.12
C TYR A 346 -6.01 24.53 -23.69
N VAL A 347 -5.85 25.36 -24.71
CA VAL A 347 -4.55 25.56 -25.42
C VAL A 347 -3.49 26.07 -24.44
N ALA A 348 -3.83 27.07 -23.62
CA ALA A 348 -2.88 27.66 -22.69
C ALA A 348 -2.65 26.77 -21.45
N GLY A 349 -3.71 26.19 -20.93
CA GLY A 349 -3.67 25.36 -19.69
C GLY A 349 -3.04 23.99 -19.90
N VAL A 350 -3.23 23.40 -21.05
CA VAL A 350 -2.79 22.01 -21.35
C VAL A 350 -1.80 21.97 -22.52
N GLN A 351 -2.23 22.20 -23.73
CA GLN A 351 -1.46 21.92 -24.94
C GLN A 351 -0.08 22.63 -24.99
N ARG A 352 -0.04 23.91 -24.64
CA ARG A 352 1.23 24.66 -24.61
C ARG A 352 2.19 24.16 -23.56
N LYS A 353 1.65 23.70 -22.39
CA LYS A 353 2.47 23.13 -21.31
C LYS A 353 3.04 21.79 -21.75
N GLU A 354 2.24 20.90 -22.33
CA GLU A 354 2.70 19.61 -22.84
C GLU A 354 3.83 19.78 -23.86
N ILE A 355 3.64 20.67 -24.86
CA ILE A 355 4.65 20.93 -25.86
C ILE A 355 5.95 21.48 -25.26
N ARG A 356 5.86 22.44 -24.31
CA ARG A 356 7.04 23.07 -23.68
C ARG A 356 7.78 22.12 -22.76
N GLN A 357 7.07 21.20 -22.14
CA GLN A 357 7.64 20.21 -21.23
C GLN A 357 8.13 18.95 -21.95
N GLY A 358 7.94 18.88 -23.28
CA GLY A 358 8.38 17.72 -24.05
C GLY A 358 7.63 16.43 -23.72
N ILE A 359 6.35 16.53 -23.32
CA ILE A 359 5.52 15.36 -22.99
C ILE A 359 5.23 14.61 -24.30
N ALA A 360 5.90 13.48 -24.48
CA ALA A 360 5.94 12.75 -25.76
C ALA A 360 4.65 12.00 -26.11
N CYS A 361 3.74 11.79 -25.16
CA CYS A 361 2.51 11.03 -25.39
C CYS A 361 1.46 11.78 -26.22
N VAL A 362 1.58 13.09 -26.37
CA VAL A 362 0.64 13.93 -27.11
C VAL A 362 1.40 14.79 -28.13
N LYS A 363 1.79 14.20 -29.25
CA LYS A 363 2.17 14.99 -30.41
C LYS A 363 0.88 15.35 -31.16
N PRO A 364 0.54 16.66 -31.33
CA PRO A 364 -0.53 17.05 -32.24
C PRO A 364 -0.29 16.46 -33.64
N VAL A 365 -1.31 15.92 -34.28
CA VAL A 365 -1.22 15.26 -35.59
C VAL A 365 -0.57 16.16 -36.65
N SER A 366 -0.73 17.48 -36.53
CA SER A 366 -0.07 18.49 -37.35
C SER A 366 1.46 18.49 -37.31
N TYR A 367 2.08 17.95 -36.24
CA TYR A 367 3.53 17.80 -36.15
C TYR A 367 4.07 16.60 -36.94
N THR A 368 3.21 15.63 -37.28
CA THR A 368 3.61 14.46 -38.08
C THR A 368 3.76 14.79 -39.56
N HIS A 369 3.31 15.95 -39.99
CA HIS A 369 3.41 16.41 -41.39
C HIS A 369 4.54 17.44 -41.62
N LEU A 370 5.27 17.83 -40.58
CA LEU A 370 6.38 18.81 -40.64
C LEU A 370 7.77 18.17 -40.48
N THR A 371 7.83 16.87 -40.40
CA THR A 371 9.04 16.04 -40.42
C THR A 371 8.95 15.04 -41.56
#